data_616eaee9bd5428261e4e6652135f90bb
#
_entry.id   616eaee9bd5428261e4e6652135f90bb
#
_cell.length_a   1.000
_cell.length_b   1.000
_cell.length_c   1.000
_cell.angle_alpha   90.00
_cell.angle_beta   90.00
_cell.angle_gamma   90.00
#
_symmetry.space_group_name_H-M   'P 1'
#
loop_
_entity.id
_entity.type
_entity.pdbx_description
1 polymer ?
#
loop_
_entity_poly.entity_id
_entity_poly.type
_entity_poly.pdbx_seq_one_letter_code
_entity_poly.pdbx_strand_id
1 'polypeptide(L)'
;MKTTIITQILGASAAAFLFTSCDSKQENMREDALENKADTLEKQADTVRKDAEKAADAAEDTADALKKTDPAAADNAEKAADAARDNAEKAADAIENEADKTREQK
;
A
#
# COMPACT_ATOMS: atom_id res chain seq x y z
N MET A 1 -17.46 -11.55 20.33
CA MET A 1 -16.58 -10.36 20.49
C MET A 1 -16.46 -9.66 19.16
N LYS A 2 -16.99 -8.46 19.05
CA LYS A 2 -16.98 -7.68 17.80
C LYS A 2 -15.72 -6.86 17.76
N THR A 3 -14.76 -7.22 16.93
CA THR A 3 -13.55 -6.43 16.71
C THR A 3 -13.86 -5.37 15.67
N THR A 4 -14.08 -4.15 16.14
CA THR A 4 -14.28 -2.99 15.26
C THR A 4 -12.90 -2.55 14.77
N ILE A 5 -12.59 -2.84 13.51
CA ILE A 5 -11.41 -2.28 12.85
C ILE A 5 -11.77 -0.84 12.48
N ILE A 6 -11.23 0.10 13.23
CA ILE A 6 -11.34 1.52 12.91
C ILE A 6 -10.30 1.82 11.84
N THR A 7 -10.76 1.89 10.60
CA THR A 7 -9.96 2.43 9.50
C THR A 7 -9.94 3.94 9.64
N GLN A 8 -8.92 4.49 10.25
CA GLN A 8 -8.68 5.93 10.21
C GLN A 8 -8.08 6.29 8.85
N ILE A 9 -8.95 6.74 7.96
CA ILE A 9 -8.53 7.44 6.76
C ILE A 9 -8.11 8.84 7.20
N LEU A 10 -6.82 9.09 7.25
CA LEU A 10 -6.28 10.43 7.44
C LEU A 10 -6.62 11.26 6.21
N GLY A 11 -7.59 12.15 6.37
CA GLY A 11 -7.92 13.16 5.37
C GLY A 11 -6.72 14.07 5.12
N ALA A 12 -6.24 14.06 3.90
CA ALA A 12 -5.29 15.05 3.42
C ALA A 12 -6.00 16.41 3.31
N SER A 13 -5.75 17.30 4.25
CA SER A 13 -6.14 18.71 4.14
C SER A 13 -5.33 19.37 3.04
N ALA A 14 -5.97 19.62 1.90
CA ALA A 14 -5.42 20.45 0.84
C ALA A 14 -5.43 21.90 1.31
N ALA A 15 -4.31 22.39 1.79
CA ALA A 15 -4.09 23.83 1.95
C ALA A 15 -3.76 24.42 0.58
N ALA A 16 -4.76 25.06 -0.03
CA ALA A 16 -4.55 25.84 -1.25
C ALA A 16 -3.82 27.12 -0.89
N PHE A 17 -2.52 27.17 -1.09
CA PHE A 17 -1.75 28.40 -1.07
C PHE A 17 -1.67 28.97 -2.48
N LEU A 18 -2.48 29.98 -2.73
CA LEU A 18 -2.36 30.84 -3.91
C LEU A 18 -1.25 31.84 -3.65
N PHE A 19 -0.05 31.54 -4.10
CA PHE A 19 0.99 32.54 -4.23
C PHE A 19 1.36 32.70 -5.70
N THR A 20 0.90 33.80 -6.28
CA THR A 20 1.38 34.32 -7.54
C THR A 20 2.71 35.04 -7.30
N SER A 21 3.82 34.37 -7.52
CA SER A 21 5.07 35.01 -7.81
C SER A 21 5.90 34.12 -8.73
N CYS A 22 6.28 34.67 -9.87
CA CYS A 22 7.18 34.05 -10.84
C CYS A 22 8.57 33.94 -10.24
N ASP A 23 8.84 32.85 -9.54
CA ASP A 23 10.18 32.54 -9.08
C ASP A 23 10.50 31.09 -9.43
N SER A 24 11.41 30.85 -10.37
CA SER A 24 11.85 29.53 -10.81
C SER A 24 12.32 28.62 -9.66
N LYS A 25 12.71 29.20 -8.53
CA LYS A 25 13.07 28.48 -7.30
C LYS A 25 11.85 27.84 -6.63
N GLN A 26 10.71 28.53 -6.63
CA GLN A 26 9.46 28.00 -6.05
C GLN A 26 8.91 26.84 -6.90
N GLU A 27 9.02 26.94 -8.22
CA GLU A 27 8.61 25.89 -9.13
C GLU A 27 9.47 24.63 -8.93
N ASN A 28 10.78 24.76 -8.88
CA ASN A 28 11.70 23.67 -8.60
C ASN A 28 11.44 23.03 -7.23
N MET A 29 11.19 23.81 -6.20
CA MET A 29 10.86 23.29 -4.87
C MET A 29 9.53 22.51 -4.86
N ARG A 30 8.57 22.93 -5.68
CA ARG A 30 7.30 22.24 -5.84
C ARG A 30 7.48 20.92 -6.57
N GLU A 31 8.26 20.91 -7.65
CA GLU A 31 8.57 19.69 -8.40
C GLU A 31 9.31 18.67 -7.52
N ASP A 32 10.31 19.11 -6.77
CA ASP A 32 11.04 18.27 -5.83
C ASP A 32 10.13 17.69 -4.73
N ALA A 33 9.18 18.47 -4.23
CA ALA A 33 8.22 18.01 -3.24
C ALA A 33 7.26 16.95 -3.80
N LEU A 34 6.81 17.12 -5.05
CA LEU A 34 5.97 16.14 -5.74
C LEU A 34 6.73 14.84 -6.02
N GLU A 35 7.99 14.92 -6.44
CA GLU A 35 8.84 13.76 -6.65
C GLU A 35 9.05 12.99 -5.34
N ASN A 36 9.45 13.67 -4.28
CA ASN A 36 9.63 13.06 -2.96
C ASN A 36 8.35 12.38 -2.46
N LYS A 37 7.19 12.97 -2.74
CA LYS A 37 5.89 12.37 -2.40
C LYS A 37 5.64 11.10 -3.21
N ALA A 38 5.91 11.14 -4.51
CA ALA A 38 5.76 9.97 -5.38
C ALA A 38 6.69 8.83 -4.95
N ASP A 39 7.95 9.12 -4.67
CA ASP A 39 8.91 8.14 -4.17
C ASP A 39 8.50 7.52 -2.83
N THR A 40 7.87 8.33 -1.97
CA THR A 40 7.34 7.83 -0.70
C THR A 40 6.18 6.86 -0.93
N LEU A 41 5.29 7.16 -1.87
CA LEU A 41 4.19 6.29 -2.24
C LEU A 41 4.69 4.97 -2.84
N GLU A 42 5.69 4.99 -3.72
CA GLU A 42 6.30 3.77 -4.26
C GLU A 42 6.92 2.88 -3.16
N LYS A 43 7.62 3.48 -2.20
CA LYS A 43 8.15 2.75 -1.04
C LYS A 43 7.04 2.16 -0.17
N GLN A 44 5.90 2.82 -0.07
CA GLN A 44 4.73 2.28 0.62
C GLN A 44 4.14 1.08 -0.13
N ALA A 45 4.03 1.15 -1.46
CA ALA A 45 3.58 0.02 -2.27
C ALA A 45 4.49 -1.21 -2.09
N ASP A 46 5.80 -1.01 -2.13
CA ASP A 46 6.77 -2.06 -1.86
C ASP A 46 6.63 -2.67 -0.46
N THR A 47 6.37 -1.84 0.53
CA THR A 47 6.15 -2.30 1.91
C THR A 47 4.88 -3.15 2.02
N VAL A 48 3.80 -2.72 1.38
CA VAL A 48 2.54 -3.49 1.33
C VAL A 48 2.75 -4.86 0.71
N ARG A 49 3.48 -4.94 -0.41
CA ARG A 49 3.82 -6.23 -1.05
C ARG A 49 4.66 -7.12 -0.13
N LYS A 50 5.70 -6.59 0.48
CA LYS A 50 6.60 -7.35 1.37
C LYS A 50 5.89 -7.86 2.64
N ASP A 51 5.02 -7.06 3.22
CA ASP A 51 4.30 -7.46 4.43
C ASP A 51 3.23 -8.52 4.11
N ALA A 52 2.58 -8.41 2.96
CA ALA A 52 1.64 -9.42 2.49
C ALA A 52 2.33 -10.75 2.16
N GLU A 53 3.53 -10.71 1.57
CA GLU A 53 4.31 -11.93 1.29
C GLU A 53 4.68 -12.65 2.58
N LYS A 54 5.16 -11.93 3.60
CA LYS A 54 5.43 -12.51 4.92
C LYS A 54 4.18 -13.12 5.56
N ALA A 55 3.03 -12.45 5.41
CA ALA A 55 1.77 -12.97 5.94
C ALA A 55 1.31 -14.22 5.18
N ALA A 56 1.50 -14.24 3.87
CA ALA A 56 1.20 -15.39 3.03
C ALA A 56 2.11 -16.58 3.34
N ASP A 57 3.41 -16.36 3.48
CA ASP A 57 4.38 -17.39 3.88
C ASP A 57 4.01 -18.01 5.22
N ALA A 58 3.63 -17.20 6.21
CA ALA A 58 3.20 -17.70 7.51
C ALA A 58 1.90 -18.51 7.43
N ALA A 59 0.99 -18.15 6.53
CA ALA A 59 -0.24 -18.91 6.28
C ALA A 59 0.07 -20.24 5.56
N GLU A 60 1.00 -20.27 4.62
CA GLU A 60 1.45 -21.49 3.94
C GLU A 60 2.17 -22.43 4.92
N ASP A 61 3.04 -21.95 5.79
CA ASP A 61 3.67 -22.74 6.86
C ASP A 61 2.62 -23.37 7.77
N THR A 62 1.55 -22.62 8.09
CA THR A 62 0.42 -23.13 8.86
C THR A 62 -0.35 -24.22 8.08
N ALA A 63 -0.58 -24.01 6.78
CA ALA A 63 -1.21 -24.98 5.91
C ALA A 63 -0.41 -26.29 5.86
N ASP A 64 0.90 -26.19 5.70
CA ASP A 64 1.78 -27.37 5.67
C ASP A 64 1.75 -28.17 6.97
N ALA A 65 1.72 -27.47 8.10
CA ALA A 65 1.58 -28.13 9.40
C ALA A 65 0.23 -28.85 9.57
N LEU A 66 -0.84 -28.33 8.96
CA LEU A 66 -2.19 -28.86 9.08
C LEU A 66 -2.52 -29.97 8.04
N LYS A 67 -1.77 -30.08 6.95
CA LYS A 67 -2.06 -31.02 5.84
C LYS A 67 -2.32 -32.46 6.30
N LYS A 68 -1.64 -32.91 7.34
CA LYS A 68 -1.77 -34.28 7.87
C LYS A 68 -2.86 -34.45 8.93
N THR A 69 -3.23 -33.36 9.61
CA THR A 69 -4.15 -33.40 10.75
C THR A 69 -5.53 -32.86 10.41
N ASP A 70 -5.58 -31.79 9.61
CA ASP A 70 -6.82 -31.14 9.16
C ASP A 70 -6.65 -30.58 7.74
N PRO A 71 -6.86 -31.41 6.70
CA PRO A 71 -6.72 -30.97 5.31
C PRO A 71 -7.64 -29.81 4.92
N ALA A 72 -8.84 -29.73 5.51
CA ALA A 72 -9.78 -28.64 5.21
C ALA A 72 -9.28 -27.30 5.77
N ALA A 73 -8.68 -27.31 6.96
CA ALA A 73 -8.04 -26.14 7.53
C ALA A 73 -6.77 -25.73 6.74
N ALA A 74 -6.02 -26.69 6.22
CA ALA A 74 -4.89 -26.44 5.35
C ALA A 74 -5.31 -25.72 4.06
N ASP A 75 -6.36 -26.21 3.36
CA ASP A 75 -6.91 -25.57 2.16
C ASP A 75 -7.37 -24.12 2.43
N ASN A 76 -7.97 -23.89 3.59
CA ASN A 76 -8.40 -22.56 3.97
C ASN A 76 -7.20 -21.62 4.24
N ALA A 77 -6.12 -22.11 4.81
CA ALA A 77 -4.91 -21.35 5.04
C ALA A 77 -4.21 -20.99 3.71
N GLU A 78 -4.13 -21.93 2.76
CA GLU A 78 -3.62 -21.66 1.41
C GLU A 78 -4.43 -20.59 0.68
N LYS A 79 -5.76 -20.69 0.71
CA LYS A 79 -6.64 -19.68 0.12
C LYS A 79 -6.49 -18.31 0.80
N ALA A 80 -6.23 -18.29 2.10
CA ALA A 80 -5.97 -17.04 2.82
C ALA A 80 -4.63 -16.41 2.39
N ALA A 81 -3.61 -17.21 2.14
CA ALA A 81 -2.33 -16.73 1.60
C ALA A 81 -2.50 -16.10 0.21
N ASP A 82 -3.20 -16.79 -0.69
CA ASP A 82 -3.48 -16.27 -2.03
C ASP A 82 -4.28 -14.97 -1.98
N ALA A 83 -5.32 -14.93 -1.16
CA ALA A 83 -6.13 -13.72 -0.99
C ALA A 83 -5.31 -12.55 -0.40
N ALA A 84 -4.37 -12.83 0.49
CA ALA A 84 -3.48 -11.80 1.03
C ALA A 84 -2.57 -11.20 -0.05
N ARG A 85 -2.00 -12.03 -0.91
CA ARG A 85 -1.19 -11.58 -2.06
C ARG A 85 -2.01 -10.76 -3.05
N ASP A 86 -3.18 -11.25 -3.46
CA ASP A 86 -4.07 -10.55 -4.41
C ASP A 86 -4.53 -9.20 -3.89
N ASN A 87 -4.88 -9.13 -2.62
CA ASN A 87 -5.32 -7.88 -2.01
C ASN A 87 -4.18 -6.88 -1.87
N ALA A 88 -2.98 -7.35 -1.54
CA ALA A 88 -1.81 -6.52 -1.44
C ALA A 88 -1.38 -5.97 -2.80
N GLU A 89 -1.44 -6.78 -3.86
CA GLU A 89 -1.13 -6.33 -5.21
C GLU A 89 -2.09 -5.22 -5.66
N LYS A 90 -3.39 -5.42 -5.48
CA LYS A 90 -4.39 -4.37 -5.77
C LYS A 90 -4.17 -3.09 -4.97
N ALA A 91 -3.77 -3.22 -3.70
CA ALA A 91 -3.48 -2.06 -2.85
C ALA A 91 -2.20 -1.36 -3.29
N ALA A 92 -1.17 -2.09 -3.63
CA ALA A 92 0.08 -1.56 -4.14
C ALA A 92 -0.10 -0.84 -5.49
N ASP A 93 -0.84 -1.45 -6.42
CA ASP A 93 -1.19 -0.83 -7.70
C ASP A 93 -1.95 0.49 -7.53
N ALA A 94 -2.88 0.54 -6.57
CA ALA A 94 -3.60 1.78 -6.27
C ALA A 94 -2.67 2.88 -5.74
N ILE A 95 -1.69 2.52 -4.92
CA ILE A 95 -0.68 3.45 -4.39
C ILE A 95 0.26 3.92 -5.51
N GLU A 96 0.71 3.03 -6.39
CA GLU A 96 1.54 3.36 -7.55
C GLU A 96 0.80 4.28 -8.53
N ASN A 97 -0.47 4.03 -8.80
CA ASN A 97 -1.30 4.93 -9.60
C ASN A 97 -1.41 6.33 -8.99
N GLU A 98 -1.43 6.44 -7.66
CA GLU A 98 -1.42 7.74 -6.99
C GLU A 98 -0.04 8.42 -7.07
N ALA A 99 1.04 7.66 -7.05
CA ALA A 99 2.38 8.16 -7.29
C ALA A 99 2.52 8.75 -8.70
N ASP A 100 2.03 8.04 -9.70
CA ASP A 100 2.05 8.50 -11.09
C ASP A 100 1.26 9.79 -11.28
N LYS A 101 0.03 9.85 -10.74
CA LYS A 101 -0.76 11.09 -10.75
C LYS A 101 -0.07 12.25 -10.03
N THR A 102 0.70 11.95 -9.00
CA THR A 102 1.46 12.97 -8.27
C THR A 102 2.58 13.52 -9.16
N ARG A 103 3.25 12.67 -9.94
CA ARG A 103 4.26 13.09 -10.92
C ARG A 103 3.67 13.91 -12.08
N GLU A 104 2.46 13.59 -12.52
CA GLU A 104 1.76 14.32 -13.59
C GLU A 104 1.37 15.76 -13.20
N GLN A 105 1.45 16.13 -11.92
CA GLN A 105 1.15 17.47 -11.41
C GLN A 105 2.33 18.46 -11.51
N LYS A 106 3.44 18.04 -12.08
CA LYS A 106 4.65 18.88 -12.29
C LYS A 106 4.48 19.98 -13.33
#